data_5c3d28ec1061b51972965febe0562eb9
#
_entry.id   5c3d28ec1061b51972965febe0562eb9
#
_cell.length_a   1.000
_cell.length_b   1.000
_cell.length_c   1.000
_cell.angle_alpha   90.00
_cell.angle_beta   90.00
_cell.angle_gamma   90.00
#
_symmetry.space_group_name_H-M   'P 1'
#
loop_
_entity.id
_entity.type
_entity.pdbx_description
1 polymer ?
#
loop_
_entity_poly.entity_id
_entity_poly.type
_entity_poly.pdbx_seq_one_letter_code
_entity_poly.pdbx_strand_id
1 'polypeptide(L)'
;MTSLHDRHIKPLILAGLNGDNWHLEDYVARGGYAQLRRILEEKIPPEQVIADVKASGLRGRGGAGFPTGLKWSFMPRQFPGQKYLVCNSDEGEPGTFKDRDILRFNPHSLIEGMAIGAYAMGITVGYNYIHGEIWEIYKRFEQALEEARRAGFLGDNIMGSGFSFELHAHHGYGAYICGEETALLESLEGKKGQPRFKPPFPASFGVYGKPTTINNTETFAAVPFLLAIGPQNYLEIGKPNNGGTKIFSVAGDVERPGNYEIPLGTPFATLMELAGGMRGGKKIKAVIPGGSSAPVIPGEMMMQTDMDYDSIAKAGSMLGSGAVIVMDETRCMVRSLLRLSYFYYEESCGQCTPCREGTGWLYRVVHRIEHGLGRPEDLDLLNSVAENIMGRTICALGDAAAMPVRGMLKHYWDEFEYHVAHKHCLVGGHAGAAAASETVAA
;
A
#
# COMPACT_ATOMS: atom_id res chain seq x y z
N MET A 1 -10.10 -7.34 -13.29
CA MET A 1 -9.14 -8.04 -14.17
C MET A 1 -7.80 -7.33 -14.05
N THR A 2 -6.74 -8.08 -13.86
CA THR A 2 -5.37 -7.55 -13.88
C THR A 2 -5.05 -7.12 -15.30
N SER A 3 -4.72 -5.83 -15.51
CA SER A 3 -4.33 -5.35 -16.83
C SER A 3 -2.86 -5.68 -17.05
N LEU A 4 -2.58 -6.76 -17.77
CA LEU A 4 -1.22 -7.12 -18.15
C LEU A 4 -0.84 -6.35 -19.42
N HIS A 5 0.27 -5.62 -19.37
CA HIS A 5 0.80 -4.87 -20.50
C HIS A 5 2.17 -5.38 -20.86
N ASP A 6 2.36 -5.79 -22.09
CA ASP A 6 3.58 -6.42 -22.56
C ASP A 6 4.29 -5.70 -23.71
N ARG A 7 3.75 -4.59 -24.22
CA ARG A 7 4.31 -3.96 -25.43
C ARG A 7 5.70 -3.34 -25.24
N HIS A 8 6.03 -2.83 -24.05
CA HIS A 8 7.35 -2.22 -23.76
C HIS A 8 7.83 -2.45 -22.32
N ILE A 9 7.03 -3.09 -21.49
CA ILE A 9 7.25 -3.25 -20.08
C ILE A 9 7.03 -4.71 -19.74
N LYS A 10 8.08 -5.34 -19.21
CA LYS A 10 8.00 -6.74 -18.77
C LYS A 10 7.66 -6.76 -17.29
N PRO A 11 6.42 -7.12 -16.91
CA PRO A 11 6.08 -7.36 -15.51
C PRO A 11 6.92 -8.52 -14.97
N LEU A 12 7.15 -8.54 -13.66
CA LEU A 12 7.83 -9.62 -12.94
C LEU A 12 6.82 -10.46 -12.15
N ILE A 13 6.12 -9.83 -11.21
CA ILE A 13 5.15 -10.51 -10.34
C ILE A 13 3.91 -10.94 -11.13
N LEU A 14 3.44 -10.09 -12.04
CA LEU A 14 2.23 -10.33 -12.84
C LEU A 14 2.52 -11.04 -14.18
N ALA A 15 3.77 -11.41 -14.44
CA ALA A 15 4.17 -12.04 -15.70
C ALA A 15 3.52 -13.42 -15.90
N GLY A 16 2.95 -13.64 -17.10
CA GLY A 16 2.39 -14.93 -17.49
C GLY A 16 1.12 -15.35 -16.74
N LEU A 17 0.49 -14.43 -16.00
CA LEU A 17 -0.77 -14.72 -15.29
C LEU A 17 -1.96 -14.60 -16.26
N ASN A 18 -2.84 -15.60 -16.25
CA ASN A 18 -4.05 -15.64 -17.06
C ASN A 18 -5.35 -15.66 -16.23
N GLY A 19 -5.23 -15.64 -14.89
CA GLY A 19 -6.36 -15.65 -13.95
C GLY A 19 -6.63 -17.01 -13.32
N ASP A 20 -6.29 -18.10 -14.00
CA ASP A 20 -6.57 -19.48 -13.54
C ASP A 20 -5.31 -20.25 -13.15
N ASN A 21 -4.14 -19.82 -13.61
CA ASN A 21 -2.85 -20.50 -13.42
C ASN A 21 -2.13 -20.07 -12.12
N TRP A 22 -2.84 -20.12 -11.00
CA TRP A 22 -2.34 -19.68 -9.69
C TRP A 22 -1.90 -20.84 -8.78
N HIS A 23 -2.13 -22.08 -9.17
CA HIS A 23 -1.77 -23.28 -8.42
C HIS A 23 -0.25 -23.49 -8.38
N LEU A 24 0.19 -24.33 -7.44
CA LEU A 24 1.60 -24.65 -7.25
C LEU A 24 2.29 -25.15 -8.52
N GLU A 25 1.65 -26.07 -9.23
CA GLU A 25 2.19 -26.63 -10.47
C GLU A 25 2.42 -25.58 -11.55
N ASP A 26 1.50 -24.63 -11.69
CA ASP A 26 1.62 -23.49 -12.59
C ASP A 26 2.76 -22.55 -12.20
N TYR A 27 2.89 -22.30 -10.89
CA TYR A 27 3.96 -21.45 -10.38
C TYR A 27 5.34 -22.08 -10.60
N VAL A 28 5.47 -23.39 -10.30
CA VAL A 28 6.69 -24.16 -10.54
C VAL A 28 7.03 -24.23 -12.03
N ALA A 29 6.04 -24.41 -12.91
CA ALA A 29 6.25 -24.41 -14.37
C ALA A 29 6.79 -23.06 -14.89
N ARG A 30 6.50 -21.94 -14.20
CA ARG A 30 7.06 -20.62 -14.48
C ARG A 30 8.40 -20.35 -13.78
N GLY A 31 9.01 -21.34 -13.16
CA GLY A 31 10.28 -21.21 -12.44
C GLY A 31 10.16 -20.87 -10.95
N GLY A 32 8.96 -20.95 -10.41
CA GLY A 32 8.71 -20.73 -8.97
C GLY A 32 9.41 -21.74 -8.07
N TYR A 33 9.70 -21.33 -6.84
CA TYR A 33 10.50 -22.05 -5.83
C TYR A 33 11.94 -22.36 -6.24
N ALA A 34 12.38 -21.98 -7.44
CA ALA A 34 13.75 -22.21 -7.88
C ALA A 34 14.76 -21.46 -7.02
N GLN A 35 14.42 -20.25 -6.57
CA GLN A 35 15.34 -19.45 -5.75
C GLN A 35 15.42 -19.98 -4.31
N LEU A 36 14.30 -20.36 -3.71
CA LEU A 36 14.31 -21.01 -2.41
C LEU A 36 15.12 -22.32 -2.47
N ARG A 37 14.90 -23.14 -3.50
CA ARG A 37 15.67 -24.38 -3.73
C ARG A 37 17.17 -24.09 -3.84
N ARG A 38 17.57 -23.18 -4.70
CA ARG A 38 18.97 -22.78 -4.89
C ARG A 38 19.62 -22.35 -3.59
N ILE A 39 18.95 -21.47 -2.82
CA ILE A 39 19.44 -20.96 -1.54
C ILE A 39 19.71 -22.11 -0.56
N LEU A 40 18.80 -23.06 -0.46
CA LEU A 40 18.90 -24.17 0.49
C LEU A 40 19.90 -25.26 0.03
N GLU A 41 19.92 -25.64 -1.24
CA GLU A 41 20.81 -26.65 -1.80
C GLU A 41 22.28 -26.17 -1.83
N GLU A 42 22.51 -24.92 -2.28
CA GLU A 42 23.85 -24.32 -2.31
C GLU A 42 24.29 -23.79 -0.94
N LYS A 43 23.42 -23.83 0.07
CA LYS A 43 23.66 -23.31 1.43
C LYS A 43 24.13 -21.87 1.42
N ILE A 44 23.48 -21.03 0.61
CA ILE A 44 23.81 -19.61 0.51
C ILE A 44 23.66 -18.97 1.90
N PRO A 45 24.71 -18.29 2.40
CA PRO A 45 24.65 -17.67 3.74
C PRO A 45 23.47 -16.71 3.86
N PRO A 46 22.71 -16.72 4.97
CA PRO A 46 21.61 -15.79 5.22
C PRO A 46 22.00 -14.32 5.00
N GLU A 47 23.23 -13.96 5.38
CA GLU A 47 23.80 -12.63 5.18
C GLU A 47 23.91 -12.24 3.71
N GLN A 48 24.23 -13.18 2.84
CA GLN A 48 24.32 -12.93 1.41
C GLN A 48 22.93 -12.63 0.83
N VAL A 49 21.90 -13.35 1.26
CA VAL A 49 20.51 -13.07 0.84
C VAL A 49 20.10 -11.65 1.24
N ILE A 50 20.41 -11.25 2.48
CA ILE A 50 20.15 -9.85 2.94
C ILE A 50 20.95 -8.84 2.12
N ALA A 51 22.21 -9.14 1.81
CA ALA A 51 23.07 -8.26 1.01
C ALA A 51 22.52 -8.11 -0.43
N ASP A 52 22.03 -9.19 -1.04
CA ASP A 52 21.44 -9.19 -2.37
C ASP A 52 20.14 -8.35 -2.40
N VAL A 53 19.25 -8.55 -1.41
CA VAL A 53 18.02 -7.73 -1.27
C VAL A 53 18.39 -6.25 -1.04
N LYS A 54 19.46 -5.96 -0.30
CA LYS A 54 19.93 -4.58 -0.09
C LYS A 54 20.50 -3.98 -1.37
N ALA A 55 21.34 -4.72 -2.10
CA ALA A 55 21.95 -4.28 -3.35
C ALA A 55 20.93 -4.06 -4.48
N SER A 56 19.81 -4.79 -4.47
CA SER A 56 18.71 -4.64 -5.44
C SER A 56 17.99 -3.31 -5.38
N GLY A 57 18.18 -2.52 -4.30
CA GLY A 57 17.45 -1.28 -4.12
C GLY A 57 15.93 -1.47 -3.87
N LEU A 58 15.47 -2.68 -3.53
CA LEU A 58 14.07 -2.93 -3.23
C LEU A 58 13.62 -2.13 -2.00
N ARG A 59 12.69 -1.22 -2.22
CA ARG A 59 12.02 -0.45 -1.16
C ARG A 59 10.66 -1.09 -0.84
N GLY A 60 10.21 -0.94 0.39
CA GLY A 60 8.89 -1.42 0.83
C GLY A 60 7.76 -0.88 -0.05
N ARG A 61 6.87 -1.77 -0.51
CA ARG A 61 5.76 -1.47 -1.44
C ARG A 61 4.44 -1.14 -0.74
N GLY A 62 4.44 -1.14 0.61
CA GLY A 62 3.23 -0.90 1.40
C GLY A 62 2.89 0.56 1.68
N GLY A 63 3.74 1.51 1.27
CA GLY A 63 3.49 2.94 1.47
C GLY A 63 4.73 3.75 1.87
N ALA A 64 5.39 3.39 2.96
CA ALA A 64 6.52 4.15 3.51
C ALA A 64 7.81 4.09 2.67
N GLY A 65 7.97 3.12 1.76
CA GLY A 65 9.13 3.02 0.89
C GLY A 65 10.46 2.77 1.62
N PHE A 66 10.46 2.21 2.82
CA PHE A 66 11.69 1.94 3.57
C PHE A 66 12.53 0.84 2.89
N PRO A 67 13.88 0.94 2.80
CA PRO A 67 14.73 -0.06 2.16
C PRO A 67 14.59 -1.45 2.80
N THR A 68 14.15 -2.45 2.02
CA THR A 68 13.79 -3.78 2.51
C THR A 68 14.97 -4.52 3.11
N GLY A 69 16.10 -4.58 2.41
CA GLY A 69 17.30 -5.26 2.90
C GLY A 69 17.89 -4.63 4.16
N LEU A 70 17.74 -3.31 4.32
CA LEU A 70 18.11 -2.62 5.56
C LEU A 70 17.16 -3.01 6.70
N LYS A 71 15.85 -3.08 6.45
CA LYS A 71 14.86 -3.52 7.46
C LYS A 71 15.15 -4.96 7.93
N TRP A 72 15.49 -5.86 7.03
CA TRP A 72 15.85 -7.24 7.36
C TRP A 72 17.12 -7.33 8.21
N SER A 73 18.10 -6.44 7.99
CA SER A 73 19.33 -6.40 8.78
C SER A 73 19.15 -5.96 10.24
N PHE A 74 17.99 -5.41 10.60
CA PHE A 74 17.67 -5.06 12.00
C PHE A 74 17.21 -6.26 12.82
N MET A 75 16.87 -7.39 12.19
CA MET A 75 16.51 -8.60 12.94
C MET A 75 17.73 -9.12 13.71
N PRO A 76 17.63 -9.29 15.05
CA PRO A 76 18.73 -9.78 15.84
C PRO A 76 19.11 -11.22 15.40
N ARG A 77 20.39 -11.41 15.06
CA ARG A 77 20.89 -12.70 14.59
C ARG A 77 20.93 -13.74 15.71
N GLN A 78 21.44 -13.35 16.87
CA GLN A 78 21.53 -14.18 18.06
C GLN A 78 20.41 -13.77 19.02
N PHE A 79 19.29 -14.46 18.94
CA PHE A 79 18.18 -14.31 19.86
C PHE A 79 17.78 -15.69 20.36
N PRO A 80 17.76 -15.93 21.68
CA PRO A 80 17.55 -17.28 22.26
C PRO A 80 16.11 -17.75 22.23
N GLY A 81 15.23 -17.05 21.55
CA GLY A 81 13.79 -17.36 21.51
C GLY A 81 13.20 -17.27 20.10
N GLN A 82 11.90 -17.41 20.03
CA GLN A 82 11.15 -17.29 18.79
C GLN A 82 11.25 -15.89 18.20
N LYS A 83 11.46 -15.80 16.89
CA LYS A 83 11.34 -14.61 16.07
C LYS A 83 10.21 -14.81 15.08
N TYR A 84 9.56 -13.73 14.66
CA TYR A 84 8.40 -13.81 13.76
C TYR A 84 8.58 -13.00 12.48
N LEU A 85 8.00 -13.53 11.41
CA LEU A 85 7.83 -12.83 10.14
C LEU A 85 6.35 -12.54 9.93
N VAL A 86 6.01 -11.30 9.60
CA VAL A 86 4.63 -10.94 9.32
C VAL A 86 4.52 -10.28 7.95
N CYS A 87 3.65 -10.83 7.13
CA CYS A 87 3.22 -10.17 5.91
C CYS A 87 2.01 -9.29 6.21
N ASN A 88 2.09 -8.04 5.81
CA ASN A 88 0.99 -7.10 5.85
C ASN A 88 0.23 -7.14 4.52
N SER A 89 -0.84 -7.92 4.48
CA SER A 89 -1.83 -7.98 3.41
C SER A 89 -3.14 -7.28 3.81
N ASP A 90 -3.08 -6.39 4.81
CA ASP A 90 -4.22 -5.55 5.19
C ASP A 90 -4.29 -4.32 4.29
N GLU A 91 -4.75 -4.53 3.06
CA GLU A 91 -4.81 -3.53 2.00
C GLU A 91 -6.09 -2.69 2.12
N GLY A 92 -6.10 -1.77 3.10
CA GLY A 92 -7.25 -0.90 3.38
C GLY A 92 -7.16 0.51 2.76
N GLU A 93 -6.02 0.91 2.17
CA GLU A 93 -5.83 2.25 1.59
C GLU A 93 -6.76 2.50 0.40
N PRO A 94 -7.67 3.50 0.44
CA PRO A 94 -8.56 3.79 -0.67
C PRO A 94 -7.81 4.07 -1.98
N GLY A 95 -8.21 3.36 -3.02
CA GLY A 95 -7.57 3.38 -4.33
C GLY A 95 -6.53 2.27 -4.55
N THR A 96 -6.11 1.55 -3.51
CA THR A 96 -5.15 0.44 -3.60
C THR A 96 -5.88 -0.91 -3.70
N PHE A 97 -5.51 -1.72 -4.70
CA PHE A 97 -6.08 -3.07 -4.91
C PHE A 97 -5.09 -4.04 -5.57
N LYS A 98 -3.79 -3.84 -5.36
CA LYS A 98 -2.71 -4.63 -5.95
C LYS A 98 -2.37 -5.91 -5.17
N ASP A 99 -2.38 -5.83 -3.83
CA ASP A 99 -1.98 -6.94 -2.96
C ASP A 99 -3.01 -8.07 -3.01
N ARG A 100 -4.30 -7.75 -3.09
CA ARG A 100 -5.36 -8.73 -3.32
C ARG A 100 -5.21 -9.46 -4.64
N ASP A 101 -4.69 -8.81 -5.69
CA ASP A 101 -4.45 -9.47 -6.97
C ASP A 101 -3.23 -10.39 -6.92
N ILE A 102 -2.18 -10.04 -6.16
CA ILE A 102 -1.05 -10.94 -5.90
C ILE A 102 -1.55 -12.19 -5.17
N LEU A 103 -2.32 -12.03 -4.09
CA LEU A 103 -2.89 -13.15 -3.33
C LEU A 103 -3.83 -14.01 -4.18
N ARG A 104 -4.56 -13.40 -5.12
CA ARG A 104 -5.52 -14.08 -6.00
C ARG A 104 -4.84 -14.84 -7.13
N PHE A 105 -3.85 -14.25 -7.77
CA PHE A 105 -3.32 -14.74 -9.04
C PHE A 105 -1.89 -15.29 -8.96
N ASN A 106 -1.14 -14.95 -7.91
CA ASN A 106 0.23 -15.42 -7.72
C ASN A 106 0.59 -15.62 -6.22
N PRO A 107 -0.25 -16.37 -5.45
CA PRO A 107 -0.04 -16.53 -4.01
C PRO A 107 1.29 -17.20 -3.66
N HIS A 108 1.78 -18.11 -4.51
CA HIS A 108 3.03 -18.82 -4.30
C HIS A 108 4.26 -17.93 -4.37
N SER A 109 4.22 -16.79 -5.12
CA SER A 109 5.32 -15.83 -5.12
C SER A 109 5.49 -15.16 -3.74
N LEU A 110 4.38 -14.89 -3.06
CA LEU A 110 4.40 -14.42 -1.68
C LEU A 110 4.94 -15.47 -0.71
N ILE A 111 4.47 -16.71 -0.83
CA ILE A 111 4.89 -17.82 0.03
C ILE A 111 6.40 -18.07 -0.11
N GLU A 112 6.92 -18.14 -1.34
CA GLU A 112 8.36 -18.28 -1.60
C GLU A 112 9.14 -17.09 -1.05
N GLY A 113 8.68 -15.85 -1.30
CA GLY A 113 9.34 -14.64 -0.81
C GLY A 113 9.38 -14.58 0.73
N MET A 114 8.32 -15.00 1.41
CA MET A 114 8.30 -15.11 2.86
C MET A 114 9.24 -16.22 3.38
N ALA A 115 9.29 -17.38 2.74
CA ALA A 115 10.20 -18.46 3.12
C ALA A 115 11.68 -18.03 2.96
N ILE A 116 12.02 -17.34 1.87
CA ILE A 116 13.36 -16.78 1.66
C ILE A 116 13.69 -15.72 2.74
N GLY A 117 12.75 -14.82 3.03
CA GLY A 117 12.92 -13.82 4.09
C GLY A 117 13.09 -14.46 5.48
N ALA A 118 12.33 -15.50 5.78
CA ALA A 118 12.43 -16.25 7.02
C ALA A 118 13.81 -16.92 7.15
N TYR A 119 14.29 -17.57 6.09
CA TYR A 119 15.64 -18.14 6.05
C TYR A 119 16.71 -17.07 6.31
N ALA A 120 16.64 -15.95 5.58
CA ALA A 120 17.61 -14.87 5.68
C ALA A 120 17.71 -14.24 7.08
N MET A 121 16.59 -14.19 7.81
CA MET A 121 16.51 -13.61 9.15
C MET A 121 16.53 -14.64 10.29
N GLY A 122 16.61 -15.94 9.97
CA GLY A 122 16.60 -17.04 10.95
C GLY A 122 15.28 -17.11 11.71
N ILE A 123 14.16 -17.03 11.00
CA ILE A 123 12.80 -17.06 11.53
C ILE A 123 12.15 -18.38 11.16
N THR A 124 11.39 -18.98 12.08
CA THR A 124 10.73 -20.28 11.86
C THR A 124 9.21 -20.20 11.83
N VAL A 125 8.61 -19.08 12.22
CA VAL A 125 7.15 -18.90 12.21
C VAL A 125 6.80 -17.56 11.55
N GLY A 126 5.85 -17.60 10.62
CA GLY A 126 5.31 -16.42 9.95
C GLY A 126 3.79 -16.37 9.96
N TYR A 127 3.27 -15.16 9.80
CA TYR A 127 1.85 -14.90 9.61
C TYR A 127 1.66 -14.00 8.40
N ASN A 128 0.65 -14.31 7.59
CA ASN A 128 0.11 -13.38 6.61
C ASN A 128 -1.21 -12.83 7.13
N TYR A 129 -1.23 -11.55 7.53
CA TYR A 129 -2.44 -10.86 7.98
C TYR A 129 -3.17 -10.30 6.76
N ILE A 130 -4.33 -10.88 6.43
CA ILE A 130 -5.11 -10.59 5.22
C ILE A 130 -6.33 -9.75 5.59
N HIS A 131 -6.61 -8.72 4.80
CA HIS A 131 -7.74 -7.81 4.99
C HIS A 131 -9.08 -8.55 5.10
N GLY A 132 -9.91 -8.17 6.09
CA GLY A 132 -11.10 -8.92 6.46
C GLY A 132 -12.21 -8.97 5.40
N GLU A 133 -12.24 -8.02 4.45
CA GLU A 133 -13.28 -7.93 3.43
C GLU A 133 -13.05 -8.87 2.22
N ILE A 134 -11.89 -9.50 2.12
CA ILE A 134 -11.50 -10.32 0.95
C ILE A 134 -11.48 -11.83 1.25
N TRP A 135 -12.59 -12.35 1.81
CA TRP A 135 -12.72 -13.73 2.27
C TRP A 135 -12.36 -14.79 1.23
N GLU A 136 -12.81 -14.63 -0.03
CA GLU A 136 -12.51 -15.60 -1.08
C GLU A 136 -11.03 -15.65 -1.44
N ILE A 137 -10.33 -14.53 -1.33
CA ILE A 137 -8.89 -14.45 -1.54
C ILE A 137 -8.14 -15.09 -0.37
N TYR A 138 -8.62 -14.87 0.87
CA TYR A 138 -8.10 -15.55 2.05
C TYR A 138 -8.16 -17.07 1.89
N LYS A 139 -9.30 -17.64 1.49
CA LYS A 139 -9.44 -19.08 1.25
C LYS A 139 -8.50 -19.59 0.16
N ARG A 140 -8.30 -18.82 -0.91
CA ARG A 140 -7.35 -19.18 -1.96
C ARG A 140 -5.91 -19.21 -1.45
N PHE A 141 -5.54 -18.25 -0.62
CA PHE A 141 -4.22 -18.23 0.00
C PHE A 141 -4.02 -19.42 0.95
N GLU A 142 -5.02 -19.81 1.73
CA GLU A 142 -4.96 -21.02 2.56
C GLU A 142 -4.77 -22.28 1.71
N GLN A 143 -5.46 -22.39 0.57
CA GLN A 143 -5.25 -23.50 -0.36
C GLN A 143 -3.81 -23.50 -0.89
N ALA A 144 -3.26 -22.36 -1.27
CA ALA A 144 -1.86 -22.28 -1.71
C ALA A 144 -0.86 -22.66 -0.62
N LEU A 145 -1.13 -22.30 0.66
CA LEU A 145 -0.32 -22.75 1.79
C LEU A 145 -0.34 -24.29 1.93
N GLU A 146 -1.51 -24.90 1.77
CA GLU A 146 -1.64 -26.35 1.84
C GLU A 146 -0.90 -27.06 0.69
N GLU A 147 -0.97 -26.50 -0.53
CA GLU A 147 -0.22 -26.99 -1.68
C GLU A 147 1.30 -26.93 -1.42
N ALA A 148 1.78 -25.79 -0.87
CA ALA A 148 3.19 -25.60 -0.53
C ALA A 148 3.67 -26.56 0.59
N ARG A 149 2.85 -26.82 1.62
CA ARG A 149 3.17 -27.79 2.69
C ARG A 149 3.27 -29.20 2.13
N ARG A 150 2.31 -29.64 1.33
CA ARG A 150 2.32 -31.00 0.73
C ARG A 150 3.51 -31.22 -0.18
N ALA A 151 3.98 -30.17 -0.84
CA ALA A 151 5.14 -30.23 -1.71
C ALA A 151 6.49 -30.05 -0.98
N GLY A 152 6.48 -29.84 0.35
CA GLY A 152 7.69 -29.68 1.15
C GLY A 152 8.39 -28.34 1.03
N PHE A 153 7.67 -27.29 0.59
CA PHE A 153 8.16 -25.90 0.53
C PHE A 153 7.88 -25.10 1.82
N LEU A 154 7.06 -25.65 2.71
CA LEU A 154 6.75 -25.13 4.05
C LEU A 154 6.76 -26.28 5.06
N GLY A 155 6.89 -25.95 6.34
CA GLY A 155 6.89 -26.88 7.46
C GLY A 155 8.28 -27.23 7.93
N ASP A 156 8.45 -28.45 8.44
CA ASP A 156 9.71 -28.92 9.00
C ASP A 156 10.69 -29.40 7.92
N ASN A 157 11.97 -29.10 8.13
CA ASN A 157 13.06 -29.60 7.30
C ASN A 157 12.84 -29.45 5.80
N ILE A 158 12.50 -28.22 5.36
CA ILE A 158 12.15 -27.89 3.98
C ILE A 158 13.22 -28.44 3.02
N MET A 159 12.81 -29.28 2.06
CA MET A 159 13.68 -29.93 1.08
C MET A 159 14.91 -30.64 1.68
N GLY A 160 14.82 -31.12 2.93
CA GLY A 160 15.93 -31.80 3.60
C GLY A 160 17.11 -30.92 4.02
N SER A 161 16.93 -29.60 4.01
CA SER A 161 17.99 -28.61 4.25
C SER A 161 18.32 -28.36 5.72
N GLY A 162 17.46 -28.82 6.64
CA GLY A 162 17.50 -28.48 8.06
C GLY A 162 16.79 -27.16 8.40
N PHE A 163 16.36 -26.40 7.42
CA PHE A 163 15.55 -25.19 7.62
C PHE A 163 14.07 -25.55 7.78
N SER A 164 13.41 -24.95 8.77
CA SER A 164 11.98 -25.12 9.02
C SER A 164 11.30 -23.75 9.03
N PHE A 165 10.14 -23.63 8.40
CA PHE A 165 9.33 -22.42 8.41
C PHE A 165 7.85 -22.75 8.31
N GLU A 166 7.11 -22.43 9.35
CA GLU A 166 5.65 -22.54 9.36
C GLU A 166 5.01 -21.20 9.06
N LEU A 167 4.14 -21.16 8.07
CA LEU A 167 3.42 -19.95 7.63
C LEU A 167 1.92 -20.15 7.82
N HIS A 168 1.29 -19.20 8.54
CA HIS A 168 -0.14 -19.20 8.83
C HIS A 168 -0.82 -18.02 8.12
N ALA A 169 -2.00 -18.25 7.56
CA ALA A 169 -2.90 -17.18 7.17
C ALA A 169 -3.71 -16.70 8.39
N HIS A 170 -3.82 -15.38 8.56
CA HIS A 170 -4.69 -14.76 9.54
C HIS A 170 -5.71 -13.87 8.83
N HIS A 171 -6.99 -14.16 9.02
CA HIS A 171 -8.07 -13.34 8.47
C HIS A 171 -8.32 -12.15 9.40
N GLY A 172 -8.07 -10.94 8.92
CA GLY A 172 -8.31 -9.70 9.64
C GLY A 172 -9.79 -9.36 9.76
N TYR A 173 -10.09 -8.18 10.28
CA TYR A 173 -11.45 -7.74 10.58
C TYR A 173 -11.91 -6.52 9.77
N GLY A 174 -11.13 -6.07 8.78
CA GLY A 174 -11.47 -5.00 7.86
C GLY A 174 -11.19 -3.57 8.35
N ALA A 175 -10.61 -3.37 9.52
CA ALA A 175 -10.25 -2.04 10.00
C ALA A 175 -9.00 -1.50 9.27
N TYR A 176 -9.10 -0.32 8.66
CA TYR A 176 -7.99 0.35 7.97
C TYR A 176 -6.73 0.51 8.85
N ILE A 177 -6.94 0.86 10.14
CA ILE A 177 -5.81 1.08 11.04
C ILE A 177 -4.95 -0.18 11.25
N CYS A 178 -5.49 -1.38 11.03
CA CYS A 178 -4.73 -2.63 11.14
C CYS A 178 -3.71 -2.82 10.00
N GLY A 179 -3.68 -1.92 9.00
CA GLY A 179 -2.58 -1.76 8.06
C GLY A 179 -1.34 -1.05 8.65
N GLU A 180 -1.48 -0.33 9.77
CA GLU A 180 -0.31 0.16 10.54
C GLU A 180 0.37 -1.01 11.24
N GLU A 181 1.72 -1.11 11.11
CA GLU A 181 2.44 -2.33 11.49
C GLU A 181 2.23 -2.77 12.95
N THR A 182 2.09 -1.83 13.89
CA THR A 182 1.91 -2.16 15.31
C THR A 182 0.45 -2.40 15.69
N ALA A 183 -0.50 -1.74 15.05
CA ALA A 183 -1.92 -2.04 15.17
C ALA A 183 -2.24 -3.44 14.62
N LEU A 184 -1.62 -3.82 13.50
CA LEU A 184 -1.67 -5.17 12.96
C LEU A 184 -1.20 -6.20 13.99
N LEU A 185 -0.07 -5.95 14.67
CA LEU A 185 0.45 -6.85 15.71
C LEU A 185 -0.50 -6.97 16.90
N GLU A 186 -1.08 -5.86 17.37
CA GLU A 186 -2.11 -5.88 18.42
C GLU A 186 -3.32 -6.72 18.02
N SER A 187 -3.81 -6.54 16.79
CA SER A 187 -4.93 -7.32 16.25
C SER A 187 -4.57 -8.81 16.11
N LEU A 188 -3.38 -9.13 15.62
CA LEU A 188 -2.88 -10.51 15.50
C LEU A 188 -2.79 -11.20 16.87
N GLU A 189 -2.46 -10.44 17.92
CA GLU A 189 -2.44 -10.91 19.31
C GLU A 189 -3.84 -11.03 19.95
N GLY A 190 -4.91 -10.77 19.19
CA GLY A 190 -6.29 -10.81 19.70
C GLY A 190 -6.71 -9.60 20.55
N LYS A 191 -5.96 -8.51 20.46
CA LYS A 191 -6.24 -7.26 21.14
C LYS A 191 -6.94 -6.27 20.21
N LYS A 192 -7.37 -5.12 20.77
CA LYS A 192 -7.84 -4.00 19.95
C LYS A 192 -6.73 -3.51 19.03
N GLY A 193 -7.00 -3.36 17.74
CA GLY A 193 -6.04 -2.89 16.74
C GLY A 193 -5.72 -1.40 16.91
N GLN A 194 -4.88 -1.09 17.88
CA GLN A 194 -4.40 0.27 18.15
C GLN A 194 -2.88 0.32 18.08
N PRO A 195 -2.28 1.32 17.41
CA PRO A 195 -0.84 1.47 17.28
C PRO A 195 -0.12 1.56 18.63
N ARG A 196 1.10 1.02 18.67
CA ARG A 196 2.03 1.15 19.81
C ARG A 196 2.90 2.39 19.64
N PHE A 197 3.39 2.92 20.74
CA PHE A 197 4.47 3.91 20.70
C PHE A 197 5.78 3.29 20.19
N LYS A 198 6.53 4.04 19.40
CA LYS A 198 7.87 3.69 18.93
C LYS A 198 8.87 4.74 19.42
N PRO A 199 10.03 4.36 20.02
CA PRO A 199 10.48 3.01 20.35
C PRO A 199 9.71 2.34 21.51
N PRO A 200 9.74 0.98 21.63
CA PRO A 200 10.52 0.03 20.84
C PRO A 200 9.91 -0.25 19.45
N PHE A 201 10.79 -0.55 18.48
CA PHE A 201 10.37 -0.98 17.15
C PHE A 201 10.09 -2.49 17.09
N PRO A 202 9.27 -2.98 16.17
CA PRO A 202 8.91 -4.38 16.08
C PRO A 202 10.10 -5.35 15.93
N ALA A 203 11.20 -4.92 15.30
CA ALA A 203 12.43 -5.71 15.21
C ALA A 203 13.03 -6.08 16.59
N SER A 204 12.69 -5.31 17.62
CA SER A 204 13.09 -5.58 19.01
C SER A 204 11.93 -6.13 19.85
N PHE A 205 10.72 -5.61 19.66
CA PHE A 205 9.55 -5.92 20.46
C PHE A 205 8.27 -5.90 19.58
N GLY A 206 8.04 -6.97 18.85
CA GLY A 206 6.91 -7.15 17.94
C GLY A 206 5.81 -8.06 18.50
N VAL A 207 5.34 -9.01 17.67
CA VAL A 207 4.26 -9.93 18.04
C VAL A 207 4.67 -10.78 19.24
N TYR A 208 3.77 -10.91 20.21
CA TYR A 208 3.99 -11.59 21.50
C TYR A 208 5.25 -11.10 22.25
N GLY A 209 5.62 -9.82 22.05
CA GLY A 209 6.83 -9.24 22.66
C GLY A 209 8.15 -9.79 22.10
N LYS A 210 8.14 -10.41 20.93
CA LYS A 210 9.31 -11.03 20.29
C LYS A 210 9.77 -10.22 19.09
N PRO A 211 11.06 -10.33 18.68
CA PRO A 211 11.55 -9.70 17.46
C PRO A 211 10.71 -10.10 16.26
N THR A 212 10.21 -9.10 15.51
CA THR A 212 9.31 -9.30 14.39
C THR A 212 9.69 -8.38 13.24
N THR A 213 9.79 -8.93 12.03
CA THR A 213 9.88 -8.14 10.80
C THR A 213 8.54 -8.17 10.09
N ILE A 214 8.06 -6.97 9.68
CA ILE A 214 6.80 -6.82 8.95
C ILE A 214 7.13 -6.24 7.58
N ASN A 215 6.66 -6.87 6.49
CA ASN A 215 6.69 -6.30 5.14
C ASN A 215 5.35 -6.49 4.44
N ASN A 216 5.10 -5.64 3.45
CA ASN A 216 3.92 -5.70 2.61
C ASN A 216 3.97 -6.91 1.64
N THR A 217 2.82 -7.34 1.15
CA THR A 217 2.61 -8.44 0.19
C THR A 217 3.48 -8.30 -1.06
N GLU A 218 3.40 -7.17 -1.76
CA GLU A 218 4.17 -6.92 -2.99
C GLU A 218 5.68 -6.93 -2.72
N THR A 219 6.10 -6.47 -1.55
CA THR A 219 7.51 -6.48 -1.15
C THR A 219 8.06 -7.90 -1.07
N PHE A 220 7.37 -8.83 -0.38
CA PHE A 220 7.81 -10.22 -0.31
C PHE A 220 7.68 -10.92 -1.67
N ALA A 221 6.57 -10.71 -2.39
CA ALA A 221 6.35 -11.32 -3.70
C ALA A 221 7.40 -10.92 -4.75
N ALA A 222 8.07 -9.76 -4.59
CA ALA A 222 9.16 -9.33 -5.47
C ALA A 222 10.47 -10.10 -5.23
N VAL A 223 10.69 -10.66 -4.03
CA VAL A 223 11.98 -11.27 -3.62
C VAL A 223 12.42 -12.42 -4.53
N PRO A 224 11.58 -13.41 -4.88
CA PRO A 224 12.00 -14.49 -5.76
C PRO A 224 12.47 -13.99 -7.13
N PHE A 225 11.78 -12.99 -7.68
CA PHE A 225 12.10 -12.43 -9.00
C PHE A 225 13.40 -11.63 -8.99
N LEU A 226 13.62 -10.80 -7.97
CA LEU A 226 14.87 -10.05 -7.86
C LEU A 226 16.08 -10.99 -7.72
N LEU A 227 15.95 -12.09 -6.97
CA LEU A 227 17.04 -13.06 -6.83
C LEU A 227 17.25 -13.90 -8.10
N ALA A 228 16.18 -14.15 -8.86
CA ALA A 228 16.26 -14.87 -10.13
C ALA A 228 17.03 -14.08 -11.20
N ILE A 229 16.78 -12.79 -11.31
CA ILE A 229 17.45 -11.94 -12.31
C ILE A 229 18.76 -11.32 -11.80
N GLY A 230 19.00 -11.39 -10.51
CA GLY A 230 20.16 -10.80 -9.82
C GLY A 230 19.91 -9.36 -9.36
N PRO A 231 20.51 -8.99 -8.21
CA PRO A 231 20.24 -7.72 -7.55
C PRO A 231 20.57 -6.49 -8.40
N GLN A 232 21.69 -6.51 -9.14
CA GLN A 232 22.10 -5.40 -9.99
C GLN A 232 21.14 -5.22 -11.17
N ASN A 233 20.78 -6.31 -11.86
CA ASN A 233 19.84 -6.26 -12.97
C ASN A 233 18.45 -5.78 -12.49
N TYR A 234 18.03 -6.18 -11.27
CA TYR A 234 16.78 -5.69 -10.69
C TYR A 234 16.84 -4.18 -10.43
N LEU A 235 17.96 -3.66 -9.89
CA LEU A 235 18.14 -2.23 -9.68
C LEU A 235 18.04 -1.46 -11.00
N GLU A 236 18.66 -1.98 -12.07
CA GLU A 236 18.71 -1.34 -13.38
C GLU A 236 17.37 -1.33 -14.14
N ILE A 237 16.41 -2.19 -13.76
CA ILE A 237 15.03 -2.10 -14.29
C ILE A 237 14.39 -0.76 -13.91
N GLY A 238 14.68 -0.26 -12.72
CA GLY A 238 14.19 1.02 -12.21
C GLY A 238 15.21 2.15 -12.39
N LYS A 239 15.38 2.94 -11.34
CA LYS A 239 16.34 4.04 -11.22
C LYS A 239 17.21 3.87 -9.96
N PRO A 240 18.33 4.56 -9.84
CA PRO A 240 19.06 4.65 -8.57
C PRO A 240 18.10 5.00 -7.41
N ASN A 241 18.19 4.29 -6.29
CA ASN A 241 17.30 4.34 -5.12
C ASN A 241 15.84 3.89 -5.36
N ASN A 242 15.47 3.51 -6.57
CA ASN A 242 14.14 3.09 -6.98
C ASN A 242 14.22 1.82 -7.83
N GLY A 243 14.76 0.73 -7.26
CA GLY A 243 15.01 -0.52 -7.99
C GLY A 243 13.74 -1.27 -8.36
N GLY A 244 13.78 -1.91 -9.53
CA GLY A 244 12.79 -2.86 -9.99
C GLY A 244 11.48 -2.27 -10.50
N THR A 245 10.45 -3.13 -10.47
CA THR A 245 9.09 -2.78 -10.83
C THR A 245 8.25 -2.42 -9.60
N LYS A 246 7.11 -1.78 -9.84
CA LYS A 246 6.04 -1.60 -8.86
C LYS A 246 4.69 -1.78 -9.54
N ILE A 247 3.75 -2.37 -8.83
CA ILE A 247 2.36 -2.46 -9.28
C ILE A 247 1.64 -1.18 -8.86
N PHE A 248 1.06 -0.50 -9.85
CA PHE A 248 0.23 0.69 -9.67
C PHE A 248 -1.24 0.35 -9.86
N SER A 249 -2.04 0.63 -8.85
CA SER A 249 -3.51 0.51 -8.92
C SER A 249 -4.07 1.79 -9.52
N VAL A 250 -4.42 1.78 -10.80
CA VAL A 250 -4.95 2.95 -11.52
C VAL A 250 -6.48 2.91 -11.49
N ALA A 251 -7.09 3.99 -11.00
CA ALA A 251 -8.53 4.13 -10.85
C ALA A 251 -8.99 5.57 -11.15
N GLY A 252 -10.30 5.78 -11.10
CA GLY A 252 -10.92 7.08 -11.37
C GLY A 252 -11.37 7.23 -12.82
N ASP A 253 -11.11 8.40 -13.42
CA ASP A 253 -11.64 8.78 -14.73
C ASP A 253 -10.74 8.36 -15.91
N VAL A 254 -10.28 7.12 -15.88
CA VAL A 254 -9.48 6.49 -16.94
C VAL A 254 -10.31 5.48 -17.71
N GLU A 255 -9.93 5.21 -18.97
CA GLU A 255 -10.64 4.24 -19.83
C GLU A 255 -10.50 2.80 -19.31
N ARG A 256 -9.31 2.42 -18.83
CA ARG A 256 -9.02 1.06 -18.38
C ARG A 256 -8.43 1.08 -16.97
N PRO A 257 -9.27 1.17 -15.92
CA PRO A 257 -8.79 1.01 -14.56
C PRO A 257 -8.25 -0.41 -14.32
N GLY A 258 -7.21 -0.55 -13.49
CA GLY A 258 -6.60 -1.84 -13.22
C GLY A 258 -5.23 -1.73 -12.57
N ASN A 259 -4.59 -2.88 -12.33
CA ASN A 259 -3.23 -2.97 -11.83
C ASN A 259 -2.22 -3.04 -12.98
N TYR A 260 -1.21 -2.19 -12.92
CA TYR A 260 -0.16 -2.05 -13.94
C TYR A 260 1.20 -2.21 -13.28
N GLU A 261 1.91 -3.29 -13.58
CA GLU A 261 3.27 -3.49 -13.11
C GLU A 261 4.25 -2.85 -14.12
N ILE A 262 4.92 -1.79 -13.70
CA ILE A 262 5.86 -1.02 -14.52
C ILE A 262 7.16 -0.75 -13.76
N PRO A 263 8.29 -0.52 -14.45
CA PRO A 263 9.52 -0.05 -13.84
C PRO A 263 9.31 1.24 -13.04
N LEU A 264 9.94 1.33 -11.87
CA LEU A 264 10.00 2.60 -11.15
C LEU A 264 10.78 3.62 -11.99
N GLY A 265 10.23 4.84 -12.08
CA GLY A 265 10.75 5.90 -12.94
C GLY A 265 10.14 5.95 -14.34
N THR A 266 9.16 5.10 -14.65
CA THR A 266 8.33 5.25 -15.86
C THR A 266 7.56 6.57 -15.79
N PRO A 267 7.54 7.38 -16.87
CA PRO A 267 6.73 8.61 -16.88
C PRO A 267 5.25 8.35 -16.64
N PHE A 268 4.58 9.22 -15.87
CA PHE A 268 3.14 9.10 -15.64
C PHE A 268 2.34 9.13 -16.95
N ALA A 269 2.77 9.90 -17.95
CA ALA A 269 2.16 9.91 -19.27
C ALA A 269 2.09 8.52 -19.89
N THR A 270 3.17 7.72 -19.78
CA THR A 270 3.19 6.32 -20.26
C THR A 270 2.20 5.44 -19.49
N LEU A 271 2.10 5.60 -18.16
CA LEU A 271 1.09 4.89 -17.37
C LEU A 271 -0.34 5.24 -17.82
N MET A 272 -0.59 6.52 -18.15
CA MET A 272 -1.88 6.96 -18.68
C MET A 272 -2.18 6.36 -20.06
N GLU A 273 -1.19 6.25 -20.96
CA GLU A 273 -1.35 5.55 -22.24
C GLU A 273 -1.72 4.07 -22.03
N LEU A 274 -1.03 3.39 -21.13
CA LEU A 274 -1.34 2.01 -20.74
C LEU A 274 -2.77 1.89 -20.18
N ALA A 275 -3.23 2.87 -19.41
CA ALA A 275 -4.60 2.92 -18.89
C ALA A 275 -5.65 3.39 -19.92
N GLY A 276 -5.26 3.64 -21.17
CA GLY A 276 -6.16 4.03 -22.26
C GLY A 276 -6.49 5.51 -22.30
N GLY A 277 -5.81 6.33 -21.50
CA GLY A 277 -6.07 7.75 -21.39
C GLY A 277 -7.27 8.10 -20.52
N MET A 278 -7.69 9.35 -20.61
CA MET A 278 -8.86 9.87 -19.88
C MET A 278 -10.17 9.38 -20.50
N ARG A 279 -11.10 8.97 -19.66
CA ARG A 279 -12.43 8.51 -20.07
C ARG A 279 -13.18 9.61 -20.86
N GLY A 280 -13.64 9.24 -22.06
CA GLY A 280 -14.37 10.16 -22.93
C GLY A 280 -13.53 11.33 -23.43
N GLY A 281 -12.20 11.24 -23.44
CA GLY A 281 -11.30 12.28 -23.94
C GLY A 281 -11.28 13.58 -23.14
N LYS A 282 -11.76 13.56 -21.88
CA LYS A 282 -11.76 14.71 -20.99
C LYS A 282 -10.36 15.11 -20.56
N LYS A 283 -10.22 16.33 -20.04
CA LYS A 283 -8.94 16.84 -19.51
C LYS A 283 -8.70 16.29 -18.11
N ILE A 284 -7.44 15.96 -17.83
CA ILE A 284 -7.00 15.61 -16.49
C ILE A 284 -6.95 16.88 -15.63
N LYS A 285 -7.60 16.85 -14.48
CA LYS A 285 -7.59 17.94 -13.50
C LYS A 285 -6.61 17.67 -12.37
N ALA A 286 -6.70 16.50 -11.77
CA ALA A 286 -6.00 16.19 -10.56
C ALA A 286 -5.63 14.70 -10.50
N VAL A 287 -4.54 14.37 -9.81
CA VAL A 287 -4.13 13.00 -9.52
C VAL A 287 -3.72 12.86 -8.07
N ILE A 288 -4.20 11.81 -7.42
CA ILE A 288 -3.65 11.33 -6.16
C ILE A 288 -2.72 10.15 -6.51
N PRO A 289 -1.39 10.27 -6.37
CA PRO A 289 -0.46 9.30 -6.95
C PRO A 289 -0.13 8.11 -6.05
N GLY A 290 -0.52 8.16 -4.77
CA GLY A 290 -0.05 7.22 -3.75
C GLY A 290 -1.10 6.63 -2.81
N GLY A 291 -2.38 6.73 -3.17
CA GLY A 291 -3.51 6.41 -2.30
C GLY A 291 -4.07 7.64 -1.61
N SER A 292 -5.24 7.49 -1.00
CA SER A 292 -6.00 8.60 -0.42
C SER A 292 -5.24 9.45 0.60
N SER A 293 -4.23 8.88 1.24
CA SER A 293 -3.34 9.53 2.21
C SER A 293 -2.31 10.48 1.57
N ALA A 294 -2.12 10.40 0.23
CA ALA A 294 -1.15 11.23 -0.46
C ALA A 294 -1.74 12.61 -0.85
N PRO A 295 -0.98 13.69 -0.78
CA PRO A 295 -1.39 14.98 -1.33
C PRO A 295 -1.71 14.88 -2.82
N VAL A 296 -2.77 15.57 -3.25
CA VAL A 296 -3.14 15.68 -4.65
C VAL A 296 -2.10 16.50 -5.43
N ILE A 297 -1.89 16.13 -6.70
CA ILE A 297 -1.05 16.87 -7.65
C ILE A 297 -1.93 17.34 -8.82
N PRO A 298 -1.81 18.60 -9.30
CA PRO A 298 -2.47 19.07 -10.52
C PRO A 298 -2.08 18.21 -11.72
N GLY A 299 -3.06 17.94 -12.62
CA GLY A 299 -2.88 17.04 -13.75
C GLY A 299 -1.69 17.41 -14.66
N GLU A 300 -1.52 18.71 -14.96
CA GLU A 300 -0.41 19.19 -15.79
C GLU A 300 0.97 18.89 -15.16
N MET A 301 1.09 19.09 -13.84
CA MET A 301 2.32 18.75 -13.12
C MET A 301 2.56 17.23 -13.11
N MET A 302 1.49 16.46 -12.91
CA MET A 302 1.62 14.99 -12.87
C MET A 302 2.04 14.40 -14.22
N MET A 303 1.56 14.96 -15.34
CA MET A 303 1.95 14.55 -16.70
C MET A 303 3.45 14.72 -16.98
N GLN A 304 4.15 15.53 -16.19
CA GLN A 304 5.60 15.76 -16.28
C GLN A 304 6.39 15.02 -15.20
N THR A 305 5.74 14.17 -14.41
CA THR A 305 6.33 13.50 -13.25
C THR A 305 6.55 12.02 -13.54
N ASP A 306 7.70 11.49 -13.13
CA ASP A 306 7.99 10.06 -13.20
C ASP A 306 7.40 9.32 -11.99
N MET A 307 7.01 8.06 -12.22
CA MET A 307 6.39 7.19 -11.22
C MET A 307 7.47 6.50 -10.35
N ASP A 308 8.11 7.27 -9.49
CA ASP A 308 9.06 6.79 -8.49
C ASP A 308 8.97 7.59 -7.19
N TYR A 309 9.60 7.10 -6.11
CA TYR A 309 9.51 7.71 -4.79
C TYR A 309 10.06 9.14 -4.77
N ASP A 310 11.17 9.37 -5.43
CA ASP A 310 11.90 10.63 -5.36
C ASP A 310 11.25 11.70 -6.24
N SER A 311 10.79 11.33 -7.45
CA SER A 311 10.12 12.24 -8.39
C SER A 311 8.76 12.71 -7.84
N ILE A 312 7.95 11.80 -7.29
CA ILE A 312 6.66 12.14 -6.67
C ILE A 312 6.86 12.99 -5.41
N ALA A 313 7.88 12.70 -4.59
CA ALA A 313 8.21 13.53 -3.43
C ALA A 313 8.62 14.95 -3.84
N LYS A 314 9.42 15.09 -4.90
CA LYS A 314 9.80 16.39 -5.48
C LYS A 314 8.58 17.17 -6.01
N ALA A 315 7.58 16.49 -6.53
CA ALA A 315 6.32 17.12 -6.96
C ALA A 315 5.40 17.49 -5.77
N GLY A 316 5.81 17.24 -4.53
CA GLY A 316 5.09 17.64 -3.32
C GLY A 316 4.02 16.64 -2.84
N SER A 317 4.14 15.39 -3.26
CA SER A 317 3.27 14.30 -2.81
C SER A 317 4.11 13.09 -2.36
N MET A 318 3.53 11.89 -2.32
CA MET A 318 4.25 10.66 -2.03
C MET A 318 3.73 9.52 -2.92
N LEU A 319 4.64 8.60 -3.29
CA LEU A 319 4.28 7.41 -4.07
C LEU A 319 3.35 6.48 -3.30
N GLY A 320 3.45 6.48 -1.99
CA GLY A 320 2.56 5.75 -1.08
C GLY A 320 2.45 4.27 -1.45
N SER A 321 1.23 3.76 -1.44
CA SER A 321 0.91 2.39 -1.85
C SER A 321 1.00 2.16 -3.37
N GLY A 322 1.05 3.25 -4.18
CA GLY A 322 0.98 3.20 -5.63
C GLY A 322 -0.44 3.16 -6.20
N ALA A 323 -1.42 3.55 -5.40
CA ALA A 323 -2.77 3.79 -5.89
C ALA A 323 -2.83 5.14 -6.60
N VAL A 324 -3.17 5.13 -7.86
CA VAL A 324 -3.23 6.31 -8.73
C VAL A 324 -4.69 6.63 -9.03
N ILE A 325 -5.22 7.65 -8.35
CA ILE A 325 -6.62 8.08 -8.54
C ILE A 325 -6.62 9.30 -9.46
N VAL A 326 -7.15 9.13 -10.67
CA VAL A 326 -7.18 10.16 -11.71
C VAL A 326 -8.56 10.82 -11.74
N MET A 327 -8.59 12.15 -11.75
CA MET A 327 -9.80 12.96 -11.72
C MET A 327 -9.83 13.90 -12.93
N ASP A 328 -10.96 13.93 -13.65
CA ASP A 328 -11.18 14.81 -14.79
C ASP A 328 -11.66 16.21 -14.37
N GLU A 329 -11.80 17.15 -15.34
CA GLU A 329 -12.21 18.53 -15.10
C GLU A 329 -13.62 18.67 -14.51
N THR A 330 -14.44 17.63 -14.53
CA THR A 330 -15.79 17.66 -13.95
C THR A 330 -15.84 17.28 -12.48
N ARG A 331 -14.71 16.88 -11.89
CA ARG A 331 -14.66 16.51 -10.48
C ARG A 331 -14.54 17.72 -9.57
N CYS A 332 -15.40 17.77 -8.57
CA CYS A 332 -15.36 18.80 -7.52
C CYS A 332 -14.33 18.40 -6.45
N MET A 333 -13.36 19.27 -6.16
CA MET A 333 -12.33 19.01 -5.16
C MET A 333 -12.88 19.04 -3.74
N VAL A 334 -13.87 19.90 -3.47
CA VAL A 334 -14.54 19.97 -2.15
C VAL A 334 -15.24 18.64 -1.84
N ARG A 335 -16.02 18.13 -2.80
CA ARG A 335 -16.72 16.84 -2.65
C ARG A 335 -15.74 15.67 -2.55
N SER A 336 -14.65 15.71 -3.30
CA SER A 336 -13.58 14.71 -3.20
C SER A 336 -12.95 14.71 -1.80
N LEU A 337 -12.64 15.89 -1.27
CA LEU A 337 -12.10 16.03 0.08
C LEU A 337 -13.12 15.58 1.15
N LEU A 338 -14.39 15.90 0.97
CA LEU A 338 -15.46 15.45 1.87
C LEU A 338 -15.43 13.92 2.04
N ARG A 339 -15.32 13.20 0.91
CA ARG A 339 -15.29 11.73 0.94
C ARG A 339 -14.06 11.19 1.64
N LEU A 340 -12.88 11.80 1.40
CA LEU A 340 -11.64 11.41 2.08
C LEU A 340 -11.69 11.72 3.58
N SER A 341 -12.16 12.91 3.94
CA SER A 341 -12.27 13.31 5.36
C SER A 341 -13.24 12.42 6.14
N TYR A 342 -14.35 12.01 5.51
CA TYR A 342 -15.28 11.05 6.10
C TYR A 342 -14.60 9.70 6.38
N PHE A 343 -13.85 9.17 5.41
CA PHE A 343 -13.11 7.92 5.57
C PHE A 343 -12.15 7.96 6.76
N TYR A 344 -11.31 9.00 6.87
CA TYR A 344 -10.35 9.11 7.97
C TYR A 344 -11.01 9.36 9.33
N TYR A 345 -12.18 10.01 9.35
CA TYR A 345 -12.97 10.16 10.57
C TYR A 345 -13.50 8.82 11.07
N GLU A 346 -14.08 8.00 10.19
CA GLU A 346 -14.61 6.68 10.54
C GLU A 346 -13.50 5.68 10.92
N GLU A 347 -12.35 5.75 10.27
CA GLU A 347 -11.24 4.81 10.46
C GLU A 347 -10.25 5.19 11.56
N SER A 348 -10.42 6.32 12.21
CA SER A 348 -9.61 6.68 13.38
C SER A 348 -9.84 5.69 14.51
N CYS A 349 -8.76 5.07 15.03
CA CYS A 349 -8.87 4.14 16.17
C CYS A 349 -9.23 4.82 17.50
N GLY A 350 -9.27 6.17 17.53
CA GLY A 350 -9.63 6.96 18.70
C GLY A 350 -8.59 7.03 19.82
N GLN A 351 -7.37 6.52 19.61
CA GLN A 351 -6.36 6.44 20.67
C GLN A 351 -5.80 7.81 21.06
N CYS A 352 -5.36 8.63 20.09
CA CYS A 352 -4.73 9.92 20.36
C CYS A 352 -5.65 11.10 20.03
N THR A 353 -5.72 12.09 20.89
CA THR A 353 -6.66 13.20 20.84
C THR A 353 -6.61 13.99 19.53
N PRO A 354 -5.43 14.37 18.95
CA PRO A 354 -5.39 15.15 17.72
C PRO A 354 -6.04 14.45 16.54
N CYS A 355 -5.89 13.12 16.42
CA CYS A 355 -6.56 12.31 15.40
C CYS A 355 -8.04 12.12 15.73
N ARG A 356 -8.36 11.61 16.92
CA ARG A 356 -9.73 11.29 17.33
C ARG A 356 -10.69 12.46 17.14
N GLU A 357 -10.30 13.66 17.57
CA GLU A 357 -11.15 14.84 17.48
C GLU A 357 -10.96 15.57 16.15
N GLY A 358 -9.71 15.74 15.72
CA GLY A 358 -9.36 16.54 14.55
C GLY A 358 -9.91 15.99 13.24
N THR A 359 -9.92 14.66 13.03
CA THR A 359 -10.50 14.07 11.82
C THR A 359 -12.00 14.37 11.70
N GLY A 360 -12.74 14.28 12.81
CA GLY A 360 -14.14 14.66 12.87
C GLY A 360 -14.37 16.16 12.62
N TRP A 361 -13.45 17.03 13.06
CA TRP A 361 -13.52 18.46 12.78
C TRP A 361 -13.26 18.75 11.30
N LEU A 362 -12.26 18.14 10.69
CA LEU A 362 -12.00 18.27 9.25
C LEU A 362 -13.24 17.86 8.45
N TYR A 363 -13.81 16.67 8.74
CA TYR A 363 -15.02 16.20 8.07
C TYR A 363 -16.18 17.17 8.19
N ARG A 364 -16.51 17.64 9.40
CA ARG A 364 -17.66 18.54 9.62
C ARG A 364 -17.50 19.90 8.93
N VAL A 365 -16.28 20.45 8.88
CA VAL A 365 -16.02 21.71 8.20
C VAL A 365 -16.16 21.54 6.69
N VAL A 366 -15.55 20.51 6.09
CA VAL A 366 -15.69 20.23 4.65
C VAL A 366 -17.14 19.92 4.30
N HIS A 367 -17.85 19.17 5.16
CA HIS A 367 -19.28 18.85 4.98
C HIS A 367 -20.12 20.13 4.88
N ARG A 368 -19.96 21.09 5.79
CA ARG A 368 -20.76 22.32 5.72
C ARG A 368 -20.40 23.19 4.50
N ILE A 369 -19.12 23.19 4.05
CA ILE A 369 -18.73 23.88 2.83
C ILE A 369 -19.43 23.27 1.61
N GLU A 370 -19.39 21.95 1.45
CA GLU A 370 -20.04 21.24 0.34
C GLU A 370 -21.54 21.46 0.28
N HIS A 371 -22.21 21.58 1.46
CA HIS A 371 -23.66 21.76 1.56
C HIS A 371 -24.10 23.24 1.59
N GLY A 372 -23.24 24.18 1.19
CA GLY A 372 -23.60 25.60 1.10
C GLY A 372 -23.70 26.34 2.43
N LEU A 373 -23.25 25.72 3.52
CA LEU A 373 -23.22 26.31 4.87
C LEU A 373 -21.83 26.82 5.26
N GLY A 374 -20.88 26.81 4.32
CA GLY A 374 -19.51 27.25 4.52
C GLY A 374 -19.43 28.73 4.90
N ARG A 375 -18.43 29.09 5.69
CA ARG A 375 -18.14 30.44 6.18
C ARG A 375 -16.77 30.89 5.66
N PRO A 376 -16.51 32.18 5.52
CA PRO A 376 -15.21 32.67 5.06
C PRO A 376 -14.01 32.13 5.87
N GLU A 377 -14.17 32.03 7.20
CA GLU A 377 -13.13 31.55 8.11
C GLU A 377 -12.88 30.03 8.05
N ASP A 378 -13.71 29.26 7.36
CA ASP A 378 -13.62 27.79 7.34
C ASP A 378 -12.39 27.27 6.60
N LEU A 379 -11.87 28.00 5.63
CA LEU A 379 -10.67 27.58 4.89
C LEU A 379 -9.41 27.68 5.77
N ASP A 380 -9.29 28.80 6.51
CA ASP A 380 -8.20 28.95 7.48
C ASP A 380 -8.35 27.96 8.64
N LEU A 381 -9.58 27.69 9.06
CA LEU A 381 -9.88 26.69 10.09
C LEU A 381 -9.46 25.27 9.65
N LEU A 382 -9.76 24.86 8.40
CA LEU A 382 -9.32 23.58 7.85
C LEU A 382 -7.80 23.44 7.86
N ASN A 383 -7.10 24.49 7.40
CA ASN A 383 -5.64 24.49 7.41
C ASN A 383 -5.08 24.39 8.83
N SER A 384 -5.62 25.18 9.76
CA SER A 384 -5.22 25.19 11.17
C SER A 384 -5.44 23.83 11.85
N VAL A 385 -6.59 23.19 11.63
CA VAL A 385 -6.87 21.86 12.18
C VAL A 385 -5.89 20.84 11.61
N ALA A 386 -5.67 20.82 10.28
CA ALA A 386 -4.73 19.91 9.64
C ALA A 386 -3.30 20.07 10.20
N GLU A 387 -2.81 21.30 10.39
CA GLU A 387 -1.51 21.62 10.97
C GLU A 387 -1.38 21.15 12.43
N ASN A 388 -2.47 21.21 13.18
CA ASN A 388 -2.48 20.73 14.58
C ASN A 388 -2.61 19.21 14.72
N ILE A 389 -2.99 18.51 13.68
CA ILE A 389 -2.96 17.03 13.64
C ILE A 389 -1.56 16.54 13.24
N MET A 390 -0.97 17.14 12.18
CA MET A 390 0.28 16.66 11.59
C MET A 390 1.43 16.62 12.59
N GLY A 391 2.12 15.46 12.63
CA GLY A 391 3.27 15.22 13.49
C GLY A 391 2.95 15.12 14.99
N ARG A 392 1.66 15.11 15.40
CA ARG A 392 1.24 15.09 16.80
C ARG A 392 0.42 13.88 17.17
N THR A 393 0.47 12.84 16.36
CA THR A 393 -0.27 11.59 16.54
C THR A 393 0.67 10.41 16.74
N ILE A 394 0.17 9.33 17.36
CA ILE A 394 0.97 8.12 17.65
C ILE A 394 1.40 7.43 16.36
N CYS A 395 0.55 7.46 15.33
CA CYS A 395 0.81 6.83 14.03
C CYS A 395 0.54 7.80 12.88
N ALA A 396 0.88 7.38 11.68
CA ALA A 396 0.76 8.21 10.47
C ALA A 396 -0.69 8.47 10.00
N LEU A 397 -1.73 7.86 10.64
CA LEU A 397 -3.12 8.10 10.24
C LEU A 397 -3.50 9.59 10.36
N GLY A 398 -3.02 10.28 11.40
CA GLY A 398 -3.26 11.70 11.54
C GLY A 398 -2.70 12.51 10.38
N ASP A 399 -1.45 12.24 9.99
CA ASP A 399 -0.84 12.86 8.82
C ASP A 399 -1.58 12.49 7.53
N ALA A 400 -1.99 11.23 7.39
CA ALA A 400 -2.78 10.72 6.26
C ALA A 400 -4.14 11.42 6.11
N ALA A 401 -4.77 11.84 7.21
CA ALA A 401 -6.01 12.61 7.20
C ALA A 401 -5.77 14.10 6.85
N ALA A 402 -4.65 14.67 7.30
CA ALA A 402 -4.34 16.09 7.15
C ALA A 402 -3.71 16.43 5.78
N MET A 403 -2.88 15.55 5.22
CA MET A 403 -2.18 15.80 3.95
C MET A 403 -3.11 16.04 2.76
N PRO A 404 -4.20 15.28 2.54
CA PRO A 404 -5.18 15.55 1.50
C PRO A 404 -5.82 16.94 1.64
N VAL A 405 -6.17 17.36 2.86
CA VAL A 405 -6.73 18.69 3.14
C VAL A 405 -5.76 19.77 2.68
N ARG A 406 -4.50 19.70 3.12
CA ARG A 406 -3.48 20.68 2.77
C ARG A 406 -3.15 20.67 1.27
N GLY A 407 -3.10 19.49 0.66
CA GLY A 407 -2.85 19.36 -0.79
C GLY A 407 -3.97 19.99 -1.62
N MET A 408 -5.23 19.74 -1.25
CA MET A 408 -6.38 20.32 -1.97
C MET A 408 -6.51 21.81 -1.76
N LEU A 409 -6.34 22.32 -0.54
CA LEU A 409 -6.33 23.77 -0.28
C LEU A 409 -5.19 24.48 -1.02
N LYS A 410 -4.00 23.86 -1.09
CA LYS A 410 -2.85 24.43 -1.79
C LYS A 410 -3.09 24.64 -3.29
N HIS A 411 -3.76 23.68 -3.95
CA HIS A 411 -3.84 23.66 -5.41
C HIS A 411 -5.21 24.05 -5.97
N TYR A 412 -6.25 24.03 -5.14
CA TYR A 412 -7.64 24.26 -5.55
C TYR A 412 -8.38 25.21 -4.61
N TRP A 413 -7.66 26.13 -3.97
CA TRP A 413 -8.22 27.12 -3.05
C TRP A 413 -9.44 27.83 -3.64
N ASP A 414 -9.37 28.23 -4.89
CA ASP A 414 -10.43 28.95 -5.60
C ASP A 414 -11.76 28.16 -5.66
N GLU A 415 -11.70 26.83 -5.76
CA GLU A 415 -12.92 25.99 -5.72
C GLU A 415 -13.56 26.00 -4.33
N PHE A 416 -12.76 25.96 -3.28
CA PHE A 416 -13.27 26.01 -1.91
C PHE A 416 -13.84 27.40 -1.60
N GLU A 417 -13.14 28.46 -1.98
CA GLU A 417 -13.60 29.84 -1.84
C GLU A 417 -14.91 30.07 -2.60
N TYR A 418 -15.02 29.54 -3.84
CA TYR A 418 -16.23 29.61 -4.62
C TYR A 418 -17.42 28.94 -3.92
N HIS A 419 -17.24 27.74 -3.36
CA HIS A 419 -18.29 27.05 -2.59
C HIS A 419 -18.74 27.88 -1.37
N VAL A 420 -17.80 28.51 -0.67
CA VAL A 420 -18.09 29.38 0.46
C VAL A 420 -18.86 30.62 0.03
N ALA A 421 -18.44 31.27 -1.05
CA ALA A 421 -19.04 32.50 -1.52
C ALA A 421 -20.42 32.31 -2.17
N HIS A 422 -20.51 31.28 -3.04
CA HIS A 422 -21.69 31.05 -3.89
C HIS A 422 -22.65 29.97 -3.37
N LYS A 423 -22.27 29.23 -2.33
CA LYS A 423 -23.08 28.18 -1.71
C LYS A 423 -23.41 26.99 -2.62
N HIS A 424 -22.68 26.81 -3.70
CA HIS A 424 -22.80 25.68 -4.64
C HIS A 424 -21.47 25.38 -5.34
N CYS A 425 -21.41 24.23 -6.03
CA CYS A 425 -20.22 23.74 -6.72
C CYS A 425 -19.85 24.57 -7.96
N LEU A 426 -18.56 24.88 -8.15
CA LEU A 426 -18.02 25.57 -9.32
C LEU A 426 -18.13 24.75 -10.61
N VAL A 427 -17.84 23.44 -10.52
CA VAL A 427 -17.73 22.55 -11.73
C VAL A 427 -19.07 21.94 -12.17
N GLY A 428 -20.16 22.40 -11.61
CA GLY A 428 -21.50 22.20 -12.14
C GLY A 428 -22.31 21.04 -11.55
N GLY A 429 -23.62 21.24 -11.54
CA GLY A 429 -24.65 20.21 -11.51
C GLY A 429 -25.20 19.75 -10.19
N HIS A 430 -24.63 20.14 -9.09
CA HIS A 430 -25.29 19.97 -7.78
C HIS A 430 -25.64 21.36 -7.22
N ALA A 431 -26.73 21.93 -7.72
CA ALA A 431 -27.49 22.89 -6.94
C ALA A 431 -27.69 22.24 -5.56
N GLY A 432 -27.41 22.95 -4.49
CA GLY A 432 -27.67 22.48 -3.16
C GLY A 432 -29.06 21.85 -3.12
N ALA A 433 -29.12 20.53 -3.11
CA ALA A 433 -30.34 19.84 -2.83
C ALA A 433 -30.73 20.36 -1.45
N ALA A 434 -31.77 21.14 -1.43
CA ALA A 434 -32.44 21.52 -0.21
C ALA A 434 -32.54 20.25 0.64
N ALA A 435 -31.83 20.27 1.76
CA ALA A 435 -31.92 19.37 2.88
C ALA A 435 -32.79 18.12 2.65
N ALA A 436 -32.21 17.09 2.04
CA ALA A 436 -32.62 15.75 2.39
C ALA A 436 -32.06 15.52 3.79
N SER A 437 -32.95 15.51 4.76
CA SER A 437 -32.68 15.24 6.16
C SER A 437 -32.08 13.84 6.31
N GLU A 438 -30.78 13.71 6.15
CA GLU A 438 -30.04 12.65 6.79
C GLU A 438 -29.77 13.11 8.21
N THR A 439 -30.61 12.66 9.10
CA THR A 439 -30.43 12.71 10.54
C THR A 439 -29.08 12.07 10.81
N VAL A 440 -28.09 12.89 11.06
CA VAL A 440 -26.85 12.48 11.71
C VAL A 440 -27.26 12.09 13.12
N ALA A 441 -27.44 10.78 13.34
CA ALA A 441 -27.57 10.25 14.68
C ALA A 441 -26.29 10.62 15.45
N ALA A 442 -26.48 11.24 16.59
CA ALA A 442 -25.48 11.78 17.50
C ALA A 442 -24.52 10.73 18.03
#